data_4e72903ee3c09ca0755e5b967a1dddf5
#
_entry.id   4e72903ee3c09ca0755e5b967a1dddf5
#
_cell.length_a   1.000
_cell.length_b   1.000
_cell.length_c   1.000
_cell.angle_alpha   90.00
_cell.angle_beta   90.00
_cell.angle_gamma   90.00
#
_symmetry.space_group_name_H-M   'P 1'
#
loop_
_entity.id
_entity.type
_entity.pdbx_description
1 polymer ?
#
loop_
_entity_poly.entity_id
_entity_poly.type
_entity_poly.pdbx_seq_one_letter_code
_entity_poly.pdbx_strand_id
1 'polypeptide(L)'
;MKFHLEASLRLSGDAASAQAALSEFFAGAAPILEKGAPEGQGAHLTTWKLYGNRIDLVIDSDRFVRAHDALLRLRRPLSELMGKQFRIGVRGLDVSRFDIEVESDRAITHKIPYVREIKFENGRLFLSLDVGPEGSLGQSEIENRIPDRIISLLEEKLQSYGGKTEHWELLWESAAREPKFSRDPTEEMQKVGWIKHGSSRGQWIYGPQATAVFRAFERIVLEEILRPLAYREMIFPKLDTWDVWKKS
;
A
#
# COMPACT_ATOMS: atom_id res chain seq x y z
N MET A 1 -8.62 11.42 -10.91
CA MET A 1 -7.42 10.61 -10.64
C MET A 1 -7.06 9.86 -11.91
N LYS A 2 -5.79 9.91 -12.31
CA LYS A 2 -5.24 9.20 -13.47
C LYS A 2 -4.00 8.42 -13.03
N PHE A 3 -3.71 7.34 -13.72
CA PHE A 3 -2.58 6.48 -13.44
C PHE A 3 -1.77 6.23 -14.70
N HIS A 4 -0.45 6.22 -14.56
CA HIS A 4 0.48 5.82 -15.60
C HIS A 4 1.39 4.73 -15.05
N LEU A 5 1.43 3.57 -15.70
CA LEU A 5 2.18 2.40 -15.24
C LEU A 5 2.99 1.81 -16.38
N GLU A 6 4.30 1.68 -16.16
CA GLU A 6 5.22 0.96 -17.03
C GLU A 6 5.66 -0.33 -16.33
N ALA A 7 5.44 -1.46 -16.97
CA ALA A 7 5.74 -2.77 -16.42
C ALA A 7 6.32 -3.72 -17.45
N SER A 8 7.02 -4.73 -16.97
CA SER A 8 7.57 -5.80 -17.77
C SER A 8 7.11 -7.15 -17.24
N LEU A 9 6.66 -8.03 -18.13
CA LEU A 9 6.36 -9.42 -17.83
C LEU A 9 7.52 -10.30 -18.29
N ARG A 10 8.12 -11.04 -17.37
CA ARG A 10 9.19 -12.00 -17.69
C ARG A 10 8.59 -13.35 -18.11
N LEU A 11 9.10 -13.87 -19.20
CA LEU A 11 8.71 -15.15 -19.79
C LEU A 11 9.74 -16.24 -19.50
N SER A 12 9.32 -17.50 -19.54
CA SER A 12 10.21 -18.64 -19.32
C SER A 12 11.16 -18.94 -20.47
N GLY A 13 10.95 -18.33 -21.64
CA GLY A 13 11.75 -18.52 -22.85
C GLY A 13 11.49 -17.43 -23.88
N ASP A 14 12.22 -17.48 -24.99
CA ASP A 14 12.03 -16.58 -26.10
C ASP A 14 10.65 -16.74 -26.74
N ALA A 15 9.95 -15.63 -26.91
CA ALA A 15 8.58 -15.58 -27.40
C ALA A 15 8.46 -14.95 -28.79
N ALA A 16 9.55 -14.86 -29.56
CA ALA A 16 9.52 -14.26 -30.90
C ALA A 16 8.46 -14.90 -31.80
N SER A 17 8.25 -16.22 -31.70
CA SER A 17 7.19 -16.93 -32.44
C SER A 17 5.77 -16.56 -32.04
N ALA A 18 5.57 -15.96 -30.89
CA ALA A 18 4.25 -15.56 -30.36
C ALA A 18 3.85 -14.12 -30.74
N GLN A 19 4.70 -13.39 -31.48
CA GLN A 19 4.48 -11.97 -31.81
C GLN A 19 3.11 -11.70 -32.45
N ALA A 20 2.64 -12.51 -33.37
CA ALA A 20 1.36 -12.35 -34.04
C ALA A 20 0.18 -12.56 -33.04
N ALA A 21 0.23 -13.65 -32.25
CA ALA A 21 -0.79 -13.97 -31.28
C ALA A 21 -0.85 -12.92 -30.15
N LEU A 22 0.30 -12.37 -29.74
CA LEU A 22 0.37 -11.28 -28.78
C LEU A 22 -0.24 -9.99 -29.34
N SER A 23 0.00 -9.70 -30.64
CA SER A 23 -0.62 -8.53 -31.30
C SER A 23 -2.13 -8.64 -31.34
N GLU A 24 -2.67 -9.82 -31.67
CA GLU A 24 -4.11 -10.09 -31.67
C GLU A 24 -4.69 -10.00 -30.23
N PHE A 25 -4.00 -10.60 -29.25
CA PHE A 25 -4.41 -10.56 -27.86
C PHE A 25 -4.49 -9.12 -27.32
N PHE A 26 -3.46 -8.31 -27.54
CA PHE A 26 -3.45 -6.93 -27.04
C PHE A 26 -4.40 -6.02 -27.80
N ALA A 27 -4.63 -6.25 -29.09
CA ALA A 27 -5.67 -5.54 -29.84
C ALA A 27 -7.07 -5.83 -29.31
N GLY A 28 -7.32 -7.05 -28.81
CA GLY A 28 -8.57 -7.46 -28.18
C GLY A 28 -8.66 -7.26 -26.68
N ALA A 29 -7.72 -6.56 -26.03
CA ALA A 29 -7.63 -6.47 -24.57
C ALA A 29 -8.60 -5.46 -23.92
N ALA A 30 -9.22 -4.55 -24.68
CA ALA A 30 -10.11 -3.52 -24.16
C ALA A 30 -11.20 -4.06 -23.19
N PRO A 31 -11.95 -5.15 -23.50
CA PRO A 31 -12.96 -5.69 -22.60
C PRO A 31 -12.43 -6.16 -21.24
N ILE A 32 -11.13 -6.52 -21.17
CA ILE A 32 -10.47 -6.92 -19.92
C ILE A 32 -10.06 -5.67 -19.13
N LEU A 33 -9.52 -4.67 -19.82
CA LEU A 33 -8.97 -3.45 -19.24
C LEU A 33 -10.07 -2.51 -18.75
N GLU A 34 -11.18 -2.41 -19.49
CA GLU A 34 -12.31 -1.52 -19.18
C GLU A 34 -13.38 -2.19 -18.30
N LYS A 35 -13.19 -3.46 -17.93
CA LYS A 35 -14.19 -4.21 -17.14
C LYS A 35 -14.56 -3.49 -15.86
N GLY A 36 -15.84 -3.09 -15.76
CA GLY A 36 -16.41 -2.39 -14.60
C GLY A 36 -16.33 -0.87 -14.68
N ALA A 37 -15.80 -0.31 -15.77
CA ALA A 37 -15.84 1.10 -16.05
C ALA A 37 -17.03 1.46 -16.97
N PRO A 38 -17.50 2.72 -16.98
CA PRO A 38 -18.38 3.24 -18.00
C PRO A 38 -17.74 3.18 -19.39
N GLU A 39 -18.56 3.21 -20.44
CA GLU A 39 -18.09 3.19 -21.82
C GLU A 39 -17.05 4.29 -22.12
N GLY A 40 -15.93 3.91 -22.72
CA GLY A 40 -14.83 4.82 -23.05
C GLY A 40 -13.97 5.25 -21.86
N GLN A 41 -14.16 4.64 -20.68
CA GLN A 41 -13.37 4.90 -19.47
C GLN A 41 -12.69 3.62 -18.98
N GLY A 42 -11.78 3.75 -18.01
CA GLY A 42 -11.06 2.61 -17.47
C GLY A 42 -9.58 2.64 -17.83
N ALA A 43 -9.01 1.47 -18.08
CA ALA A 43 -7.60 1.34 -18.41
C ALA A 43 -7.38 1.07 -19.89
N HIS A 44 -6.32 1.64 -20.43
CA HIS A 44 -5.93 1.49 -21.83
C HIS A 44 -4.48 1.04 -21.91
N LEU A 45 -4.20 0.07 -22.78
CA LEU A 45 -2.84 -0.30 -23.14
C LEU A 45 -2.32 0.69 -24.19
N THR A 46 -1.48 1.63 -23.76
CA THR A 46 -0.93 2.68 -24.62
C THR A 46 0.09 2.12 -25.60
N THR A 47 0.96 1.24 -25.14
CA THR A 47 1.95 0.56 -25.96
C THR A 47 2.39 -0.76 -25.33
N TRP A 48 2.88 -1.66 -26.17
CA TRP A 48 3.56 -2.87 -25.73
C TRP A 48 4.69 -3.24 -26.69
N LYS A 49 5.69 -3.95 -26.19
CA LYS A 49 6.82 -4.42 -27.00
C LYS A 49 7.30 -5.76 -26.49
N LEU A 50 7.68 -6.64 -27.42
CA LEU A 50 8.30 -7.92 -27.12
C LEU A 50 9.82 -7.84 -27.32
N TYR A 51 10.57 -8.25 -26.31
CA TYR A 51 12.03 -8.36 -26.34
C TYR A 51 12.45 -9.76 -25.89
N GLY A 52 12.52 -10.71 -26.84
CA GLY A 52 12.90 -12.08 -26.54
C GLY A 52 11.99 -12.71 -25.47
N ASN A 53 12.47 -12.77 -24.23
CA ASN A 53 11.74 -13.35 -23.10
C ASN A 53 11.05 -12.32 -22.21
N ARG A 54 10.82 -11.08 -22.67
CA ARG A 54 10.22 -10.00 -21.91
C ARG A 54 9.18 -9.25 -22.74
N ILE A 55 8.02 -8.99 -22.15
CA ILE A 55 6.97 -8.14 -22.70
C ILE A 55 6.91 -6.86 -21.87
N ASP A 56 7.22 -5.72 -22.48
CA ASP A 56 7.07 -4.41 -21.86
C ASP A 56 5.69 -3.85 -22.19
N LEU A 57 5.03 -3.26 -21.18
CA LEU A 57 3.66 -2.75 -21.25
C LEU A 57 3.62 -1.34 -20.67
N VAL A 58 2.86 -0.45 -21.30
CA VAL A 58 2.50 0.86 -20.76
C VAL A 58 0.99 0.94 -20.66
N ILE A 59 0.49 1.14 -19.46
CA ILE A 59 -0.93 1.21 -19.16
C ILE A 59 -1.25 2.58 -18.58
N ASP A 60 -2.14 3.30 -19.24
CA ASP A 60 -2.75 4.51 -18.73
C ASP A 60 -4.17 4.19 -18.27
N SER A 61 -4.60 4.77 -17.15
CA SER A 61 -5.93 4.51 -16.64
C SER A 61 -6.48 5.66 -15.80
N ASP A 62 -7.77 5.56 -15.51
CA ASP A 62 -8.50 6.51 -14.70
C ASP A 62 -8.94 5.92 -13.34
N ARG A 63 -9.80 6.65 -12.64
CA ARG A 63 -10.31 6.26 -11.32
C ARG A 63 -11.17 4.98 -11.32
N PHE A 64 -11.72 4.54 -12.46
CA PHE A 64 -12.65 3.40 -12.54
C PHE A 64 -11.90 2.07 -12.58
N VAL A 65 -10.77 2.03 -13.27
CA VAL A 65 -9.91 0.83 -13.31
C VAL A 65 -8.46 1.27 -13.05
N ARG A 66 -7.93 0.97 -11.90
CA ARG A 66 -6.55 1.32 -11.53
C ARG A 66 -5.54 0.55 -12.39
N ALA A 67 -4.44 1.18 -12.77
CA ALA A 67 -3.47 0.60 -13.72
C ALA A 67 -2.88 -0.74 -13.26
N HIS A 68 -2.60 -0.91 -11.95
CA HIS A 68 -2.11 -2.18 -11.42
C HIS A 68 -3.17 -3.30 -11.46
N ASP A 69 -4.46 -2.97 -11.26
CA ASP A 69 -5.56 -3.92 -11.43
C ASP A 69 -5.67 -4.37 -12.89
N ALA A 70 -5.58 -3.44 -13.82
CA ALA A 70 -5.58 -3.73 -15.26
C ALA A 70 -4.44 -4.68 -15.63
N LEU A 71 -3.23 -4.42 -15.13
CA LEU A 71 -2.06 -5.27 -15.33
C LEU A 71 -2.28 -6.69 -14.79
N LEU A 72 -2.79 -6.82 -13.57
CA LEU A 72 -3.07 -8.13 -12.96
C LEU A 72 -4.18 -8.88 -13.69
N ARG A 73 -5.20 -8.17 -14.21
CA ARG A 73 -6.27 -8.78 -15.04
C ARG A 73 -5.74 -9.32 -16.37
N LEU A 74 -4.81 -8.61 -17.00
CA LEU A 74 -4.17 -9.07 -18.25
C LEU A 74 -3.29 -10.30 -18.05
N ARG A 75 -2.61 -10.39 -16.91
CA ARG A 75 -1.61 -11.43 -16.65
C ARG A 75 -2.17 -12.85 -16.78
N ARG A 76 -3.36 -13.11 -16.29
CA ARG A 76 -3.96 -14.46 -16.30
C ARG A 76 -4.30 -14.94 -17.71
N PRO A 77 -5.12 -14.22 -18.52
CA PRO A 77 -5.43 -14.66 -19.87
C PRO A 77 -4.20 -14.68 -20.77
N LEU A 78 -3.26 -13.77 -20.58
CA LEU A 78 -1.97 -13.79 -21.27
C LEU A 78 -1.16 -15.05 -20.94
N SER A 79 -1.11 -15.44 -19.67
CA SER A 79 -0.41 -16.65 -19.23
C SER A 79 -1.07 -17.91 -19.79
N GLU A 80 -2.40 -17.93 -19.90
CA GLU A 80 -3.13 -19.04 -20.53
C GLU A 80 -2.85 -19.13 -22.04
N LEU A 81 -2.86 -18.00 -22.76
CA LEU A 81 -2.50 -17.95 -24.18
C LEU A 81 -1.09 -18.47 -24.41
N MET A 82 -0.11 -17.91 -23.71
CA MET A 82 1.31 -18.27 -23.88
C MET A 82 1.57 -19.73 -23.47
N GLY A 83 0.95 -20.20 -22.41
CA GLY A 83 1.11 -21.59 -21.93
C GLY A 83 0.50 -22.61 -22.90
N LYS A 84 -0.73 -22.38 -23.39
CA LYS A 84 -1.46 -23.32 -24.24
C LYS A 84 -0.88 -23.38 -25.66
N GLN A 85 -0.58 -22.24 -26.27
CA GLN A 85 -0.16 -22.20 -27.67
C GLN A 85 1.35 -22.33 -27.86
N PHE A 86 2.15 -21.75 -26.95
CA PHE A 86 3.60 -21.66 -27.14
C PHE A 86 4.40 -22.40 -26.07
N ARG A 87 3.77 -22.96 -25.05
CA ARG A 87 4.41 -23.62 -23.88
C ARG A 87 5.38 -22.68 -23.13
N ILE A 88 5.12 -21.38 -23.18
CA ILE A 88 5.90 -20.34 -22.51
C ILE A 88 5.11 -19.85 -21.31
N GLY A 89 5.72 -19.91 -20.13
CA GLY A 89 5.09 -19.43 -18.89
C GLY A 89 5.44 -17.97 -18.57
N VAL A 90 4.49 -17.21 -18.03
CA VAL A 90 4.76 -15.90 -17.44
C VAL A 90 5.31 -16.11 -16.03
N ARG A 91 6.56 -15.73 -15.78
CA ARG A 91 7.34 -16.07 -14.56
C ARG A 91 7.40 -14.95 -13.55
N GLY A 92 7.34 -13.71 -13.99
CA GLY A 92 7.48 -12.57 -13.10
C GLY A 92 6.88 -11.30 -13.68
N LEU A 93 6.75 -10.33 -12.80
CA LEU A 93 6.26 -9.00 -13.07
C LEU A 93 7.23 -8.00 -12.44
N ASP A 94 7.74 -7.07 -13.23
CA ASP A 94 8.56 -5.97 -12.76
C ASP A 94 7.88 -4.66 -13.14
N VAL A 95 7.76 -3.72 -12.20
CA VAL A 95 7.20 -2.38 -12.44
C VAL A 95 8.35 -1.40 -12.42
N SER A 96 8.56 -0.66 -13.52
CA SER A 96 9.63 0.33 -13.65
C SER A 96 9.19 1.74 -13.34
N ARG A 97 7.90 2.04 -13.58
CA ARG A 97 7.31 3.34 -13.29
C ARG A 97 5.86 3.19 -12.90
N PHE A 98 5.43 3.95 -11.88
CA PHE A 98 4.04 4.03 -11.49
C PHE A 98 3.74 5.41 -10.94
N ASP A 99 3.06 6.22 -11.74
CA ASP A 99 2.69 7.58 -11.39
C ASP A 99 1.19 7.70 -11.19
N ILE A 100 0.79 8.57 -10.26
CA ILE A 100 -0.60 8.89 -9.94
C ILE A 100 -0.76 10.41 -10.08
N GLU A 101 -1.75 10.84 -10.87
CA GLU A 101 -2.17 12.24 -10.99
C GLU A 101 -3.55 12.41 -10.37
N VAL A 102 -3.69 13.41 -9.50
CA VAL A 102 -4.97 13.72 -8.84
C VAL A 102 -5.17 15.22 -8.79
N GLU A 103 -6.39 15.68 -9.05
CA GLU A 103 -6.77 17.08 -8.85
C GLU A 103 -6.79 17.39 -7.36
N SER A 104 -6.19 18.50 -6.97
CA SER A 104 -6.11 18.97 -5.59
C SER A 104 -6.05 20.49 -5.55
N ASP A 105 -6.62 21.06 -4.52
CA ASP A 105 -6.56 22.51 -4.24
C ASP A 105 -5.27 22.88 -3.47
N ARG A 106 -4.47 21.90 -3.06
CA ARG A 106 -3.30 22.12 -2.21
C ARG A 106 -2.24 21.02 -2.31
N ALA A 107 -1.03 21.33 -1.82
CA ALA A 107 0.06 20.39 -1.69
C ALA A 107 -0.12 19.46 -0.49
N ILE A 108 0.35 18.22 -0.60
CA ILE A 108 0.52 17.29 0.51
C ILE A 108 1.99 17.34 0.95
N THR A 109 2.23 17.74 2.19
CA THR A 109 3.59 17.84 2.76
C THR A 109 4.02 16.59 3.53
N HIS A 110 3.08 15.71 3.87
CA HIS A 110 3.35 14.52 4.64
C HIS A 110 3.89 13.39 3.75
N LYS A 111 4.88 12.67 4.27
CA LYS A 111 5.42 11.49 3.62
C LYS A 111 4.35 10.38 3.57
N ILE A 112 4.12 9.84 2.37
CA ILE A 112 3.26 8.67 2.16
C ILE A 112 4.18 7.46 1.96
N PRO A 113 3.98 6.34 2.67
CA PRO A 113 4.76 5.13 2.46
C PRO A 113 4.72 4.67 0.98
N TYR A 114 5.83 4.15 0.48
CA TYR A 114 5.99 3.68 -0.91
C TYR A 114 5.86 4.78 -1.98
N VAL A 115 5.85 6.05 -1.60
CA VAL A 115 5.89 7.18 -2.54
C VAL A 115 7.29 7.80 -2.50
N ARG A 116 7.94 7.84 -3.65
CA ARG A 116 9.28 8.41 -3.83
C ARG A 116 9.24 9.92 -3.87
N GLU A 117 8.29 10.47 -4.60
CA GLU A 117 8.17 11.91 -4.83
C GLU A 117 6.71 12.33 -4.88
N ILE A 118 6.41 13.52 -4.33
CA ILE A 118 5.12 14.19 -4.46
C ILE A 118 5.38 15.61 -4.95
N LYS A 119 4.78 15.98 -6.07
CA LYS A 119 4.81 17.34 -6.63
C LYS A 119 3.41 17.92 -6.68
N PHE A 120 3.29 19.21 -6.43
CA PHE A 120 2.04 19.95 -6.59
C PHE A 120 2.27 21.06 -7.62
N GLU A 121 1.58 20.98 -8.75
CA GLU A 121 1.69 21.92 -9.86
C GLU A 121 0.33 22.14 -10.51
N ASN A 122 -0.03 23.40 -10.76
CA ASN A 122 -1.23 23.77 -11.50
C ASN A 122 -2.55 23.14 -10.98
N GLY A 123 -2.70 23.04 -9.65
CA GLY A 123 -3.91 22.45 -9.06
C GLY A 123 -3.98 20.92 -9.16
N ARG A 124 -2.83 20.26 -9.33
CA ARG A 124 -2.72 18.80 -9.40
C ARG A 124 -1.58 18.30 -8.54
N LEU A 125 -1.78 17.14 -7.96
CA LEU A 125 -0.75 16.36 -7.28
C LEU A 125 -0.26 15.26 -8.22
N PHE A 126 1.05 15.18 -8.36
CA PHE A 126 1.76 14.13 -9.08
C PHE A 126 2.54 13.31 -8.06
N LEU A 127 2.22 12.03 -7.95
CA LEU A 127 2.90 11.09 -7.06
C LEU A 127 3.63 10.07 -7.91
N SER A 128 4.94 9.91 -7.67
CA SER A 128 5.72 8.82 -8.25
C SER A 128 5.96 7.77 -7.17
N LEU A 129 5.47 6.55 -7.41
CA LEU A 129 5.64 5.44 -6.47
C LEU A 129 7.08 4.92 -6.50
N ASP A 130 7.49 4.35 -5.38
CA ASP A 130 8.84 3.81 -5.20
C ASP A 130 8.95 2.39 -5.76
N VAL A 131 8.96 2.29 -7.08
CA VAL A 131 9.07 1.06 -7.88
C VAL A 131 10.45 0.94 -8.53
N GLY A 132 10.70 -0.20 -9.17
CA GLY A 132 11.95 -0.51 -9.86
C GLY A 132 12.86 -1.44 -9.05
N PRO A 133 14.08 -1.74 -9.55
CA PRO A 133 14.98 -2.74 -8.96
C PRO A 133 15.38 -2.44 -7.50
N GLU A 134 15.48 -1.17 -7.15
CA GLU A 134 15.82 -0.70 -5.80
C GLU A 134 14.60 -0.12 -5.07
N GLY A 135 13.43 -0.17 -5.69
CA GLY A 135 12.18 0.33 -5.10
C GLY A 135 11.60 -0.62 -4.06
N SER A 136 10.86 -0.04 -3.13
CA SER A 136 10.17 -0.79 -2.07
C SER A 136 8.87 -1.46 -2.53
N LEU A 137 8.35 -1.11 -3.72
CA LEU A 137 7.16 -1.70 -4.35
C LEU A 137 7.57 -2.70 -5.45
N GLY A 138 7.74 -3.95 -5.07
CA GLY A 138 8.02 -5.06 -5.99
C GLY A 138 6.75 -5.80 -6.44
N GLN A 139 6.94 -6.95 -7.08
CA GLN A 139 5.85 -7.82 -7.54
C GLN A 139 4.89 -8.21 -6.40
N SER A 140 5.42 -8.60 -5.26
CA SER A 140 4.64 -9.02 -4.09
C SER A 140 3.70 -7.92 -3.60
N GLU A 141 4.19 -6.70 -3.52
CA GLU A 141 3.44 -5.53 -3.06
C GLU A 141 2.33 -5.17 -4.06
N ILE A 142 2.59 -5.29 -5.37
CA ILE A 142 1.59 -5.08 -6.41
C ILE A 142 0.49 -6.17 -6.34
N GLU A 143 0.86 -7.45 -6.22
CA GLU A 143 -0.08 -8.55 -6.08
C GLU A 143 -0.89 -8.48 -4.77
N ASN A 144 -0.31 -7.98 -3.68
CA ASN A 144 -0.96 -7.73 -2.40
C ASN A 144 -1.72 -6.40 -2.35
N ARG A 145 -1.87 -5.73 -3.49
CA ARG A 145 -2.67 -4.51 -3.62
C ARG A 145 -2.22 -3.36 -2.71
N ILE A 146 -0.94 -3.25 -2.44
CA ILE A 146 -0.39 -2.10 -1.70
C ILE A 146 -0.72 -0.76 -2.40
N PRO A 147 -0.71 -0.64 -3.75
CA PRO A 147 -1.15 0.59 -4.41
C PRO A 147 -2.56 1.04 -4.04
N ASP A 148 -3.50 0.11 -3.79
CA ASP A 148 -4.86 0.45 -3.33
C ASP A 148 -4.84 1.14 -1.97
N ARG A 149 -3.98 0.70 -1.06
CA ARG A 149 -3.81 1.31 0.26
C ARG A 149 -3.20 2.71 0.17
N ILE A 150 -2.23 2.90 -0.74
CA ILE A 150 -1.63 4.22 -1.00
C ILE A 150 -2.69 5.18 -1.52
N ILE A 151 -3.54 4.73 -2.46
CA ILE A 151 -4.62 5.52 -3.03
C ILE A 151 -5.66 5.89 -1.95
N SER A 152 -6.05 4.93 -1.11
CA SER A 152 -6.98 5.18 -0.01
C SER A 152 -6.44 6.18 1.00
N LEU A 153 -5.15 6.08 1.36
CA LEU A 153 -4.48 7.06 2.21
C LEU A 153 -4.42 8.45 1.56
N LEU A 154 -4.21 8.52 0.25
CA LEU A 154 -4.21 9.76 -0.50
C LEU A 154 -5.60 10.40 -0.48
N GLU A 155 -6.65 9.62 -0.78
CA GLU A 155 -8.04 10.06 -0.76
C GLU A 155 -8.46 10.53 0.63
N GLU A 156 -8.11 9.80 1.68
CA GLU A 156 -8.36 10.19 3.07
C GLU A 156 -7.69 11.54 3.39
N LYS A 157 -6.42 11.71 3.02
CA LYS A 157 -5.72 12.98 3.23
C LYS A 157 -6.32 14.14 2.44
N LEU A 158 -6.79 13.91 1.23
CA LEU A 158 -7.49 14.92 0.44
C LEU A 158 -8.85 15.28 1.03
N GLN A 159 -9.58 14.31 1.57
CA GLN A 159 -10.88 14.51 2.22
C GLN A 159 -10.76 15.14 3.60
N SER A 160 -9.82 14.69 4.43
CA SER A 160 -9.61 15.22 5.80
C SER A 160 -9.22 16.71 5.79
N TYR A 161 -8.66 17.20 4.69
CA TYR A 161 -8.40 18.61 4.48
C TYR A 161 -9.61 19.39 3.93
N GLY A 162 -10.70 18.75 3.54
CA GLY A 162 -11.92 19.35 2.98
C GLY A 162 -12.87 19.92 4.04
N GLY A 163 -12.40 20.79 4.94
CA GLY A 163 -13.27 21.64 5.78
C GLY A 163 -13.35 21.30 7.26
N LYS A 164 -12.63 20.29 7.75
CA LYS A 164 -12.28 20.18 9.16
C LYS A 164 -10.76 20.18 9.26
N THR A 165 -10.16 21.35 9.22
CA THR A 165 -8.87 21.52 9.86
C THR A 165 -9.09 21.14 11.31
N GLU A 166 -8.66 19.94 11.70
CA GLU A 166 -8.30 19.74 13.09
C GLU A 166 -7.14 20.72 13.30
N HIS A 167 -7.50 21.90 13.77
CA HIS A 167 -6.54 22.82 14.36
C HIS A 167 -6.11 22.18 15.67
N TRP A 168 -5.14 21.23 15.58
CA TRP A 168 -4.44 20.91 16.79
C TRP A 168 -3.47 22.06 17.05
N GLU A 169 -3.66 22.74 18.13
CA GLU A 169 -2.75 23.72 18.66
C GLU A 169 -1.92 23.02 19.72
N LEU A 170 -0.61 23.17 19.62
CA LEU A 170 0.28 22.68 20.66
C LEU A 170 0.01 23.51 21.93
N LEU A 171 -0.81 23.00 22.83
CA LEU A 171 -1.18 23.67 24.06
C LEU A 171 -0.03 23.68 25.06
N TRP A 172 0.76 22.63 25.09
CA TRP A 172 1.88 22.49 26.01
C TRP A 172 2.85 21.41 25.51
N GLU A 173 4.13 21.65 25.67
CA GLU A 173 5.21 20.70 25.43
C GLU A 173 6.12 20.69 26.67
N SER A 174 6.48 19.51 27.16
CA SER A 174 7.45 19.40 28.23
C SER A 174 8.83 19.84 27.75
N ALA A 175 9.62 20.43 28.63
CA ALA A 175 11.01 20.71 28.31
C ALA A 175 11.72 19.44 27.83
N ALA A 176 12.50 19.56 26.78
CA ALA A 176 13.29 18.46 26.23
C ALA A 176 14.16 17.88 27.35
N ARG A 177 14.04 16.57 27.55
CA ARG A 177 14.85 15.82 28.52
C ARG A 177 15.75 14.87 27.74
N GLU A 178 17.01 14.86 28.06
CA GLU A 178 17.89 13.82 27.57
C GLU A 178 17.44 12.47 28.11
N PRO A 179 17.23 11.44 27.25
CA PRO A 179 16.87 10.12 27.72
C PRO A 179 18.03 9.55 28.58
N LYS A 180 17.70 8.98 29.73
CA LYS A 180 18.71 8.34 30.59
C LYS A 180 19.38 7.13 29.95
N PHE A 181 18.77 6.58 28.92
CA PHE A 181 19.25 5.42 28.18
C PHE A 181 19.27 5.73 26.69
N SER A 182 20.40 5.48 26.06
CA SER A 182 20.60 5.67 24.60
C SER A 182 20.28 4.42 23.78
N ARG A 183 20.04 3.27 24.42
CA ARG A 183 19.74 2.00 23.76
C ARG A 183 18.23 1.77 23.65
N ASP A 184 17.82 1.03 22.62
CA ASP A 184 16.41 0.64 22.46
C ASP A 184 16.00 -0.25 23.66
N PRO A 185 14.99 0.17 24.44
CA PRO A 185 14.50 -0.62 25.57
C PRO A 185 13.98 -2.00 25.16
N THR A 186 13.44 -2.14 23.95
CA THR A 186 12.90 -3.39 23.41
C THR A 186 14.02 -4.41 23.23
N GLU A 187 15.13 -3.99 22.64
CA GLU A 187 16.30 -4.87 22.47
C GLU A 187 16.90 -5.29 23.81
N GLU A 188 17.01 -4.37 24.75
CA GLU A 188 17.54 -4.68 26.06
C GLU A 188 16.61 -5.64 26.84
N MET A 189 15.30 -5.44 26.80
CA MET A 189 14.34 -6.35 27.42
C MET A 189 14.34 -7.74 26.78
N GLN A 190 14.60 -7.84 25.47
CA GLN A 190 14.78 -9.14 24.80
C GLN A 190 16.05 -9.84 25.26
N LYS A 191 17.18 -9.14 25.34
CA LYS A 191 18.46 -9.70 25.79
C LYS A 191 18.39 -10.30 27.19
N VAL A 192 17.64 -9.65 28.09
CA VAL A 192 17.45 -10.15 29.46
C VAL A 192 16.25 -11.10 29.60
N GLY A 193 15.58 -11.43 28.50
CA GLY A 193 14.50 -12.42 28.47
C GLY A 193 13.17 -11.93 29.05
N TRP A 194 12.98 -10.63 29.25
CA TRP A 194 11.73 -10.06 29.77
C TRP A 194 10.61 -10.07 28.75
N ILE A 195 10.97 -9.97 27.46
CA ILE A 195 10.01 -10.05 26.35
C ILE A 195 10.54 -10.99 25.27
N LYS A 196 9.62 -11.57 24.49
CA LYS A 196 9.91 -12.38 23.31
C LYS A 196 8.95 -12.04 22.19
N HIS A 197 9.39 -12.24 20.95
CA HIS A 197 8.49 -12.16 19.80
C HIS A 197 7.40 -13.25 19.89
N GLY A 198 6.18 -12.87 19.59
CA GLY A 198 5.08 -13.80 19.35
C GLY A 198 5.16 -14.43 17.96
N SER A 199 4.10 -15.14 17.58
CA SER A 199 3.99 -15.83 16.29
C SER A 199 3.79 -14.89 15.09
N SER A 200 3.34 -13.66 15.33
CA SER A 200 3.02 -12.67 14.29
C SER A 200 3.76 -11.36 14.52
N ARG A 201 3.99 -10.62 13.44
CA ARG A 201 4.62 -9.30 13.50
C ARG A 201 3.84 -8.37 14.44
N GLY A 202 4.55 -7.70 15.34
CA GLY A 202 3.97 -6.78 16.33
C GLY A 202 3.38 -7.45 17.56
N GLN A 203 3.39 -8.78 17.66
CA GLN A 203 2.98 -9.50 18.85
C GLN A 203 4.19 -9.75 19.76
N TRP A 204 3.98 -9.48 21.05
CA TRP A 204 4.98 -9.66 22.08
C TRP A 204 4.46 -10.57 23.19
N ILE A 205 5.31 -11.44 23.67
CA ILE A 205 5.09 -12.24 24.88
C ILE A 205 5.86 -11.56 26.01
N TYR A 206 5.14 -11.14 27.03
CA TYR A 206 5.71 -10.48 28.20
C TYR A 206 5.98 -11.51 29.29
N GLY A 207 7.22 -11.58 29.73
CA GLY A 207 7.62 -12.39 30.89
C GLY A 207 7.11 -11.80 32.22
N PRO A 208 7.33 -12.51 33.35
CA PRO A 208 6.83 -12.07 34.66
C PRO A 208 7.26 -10.65 35.05
N GLN A 209 8.52 -10.30 34.79
CA GLN A 209 9.08 -8.99 35.12
C GLN A 209 8.43 -7.87 34.31
N ALA A 210 8.34 -8.03 32.99
CA ALA A 210 7.68 -7.06 32.12
C ALA A 210 6.19 -6.93 32.46
N THR A 211 5.51 -8.04 32.75
CA THR A 211 4.11 -8.04 33.20
C THR A 211 3.94 -7.28 34.51
N ALA A 212 4.86 -7.45 35.48
CA ALA A 212 4.81 -6.71 36.73
C ALA A 212 4.95 -5.19 36.53
N VAL A 213 5.83 -4.76 35.62
CA VAL A 213 6.00 -3.34 35.26
C VAL A 213 4.73 -2.81 34.60
N PHE A 214 4.13 -3.52 33.65
CA PHE A 214 2.86 -3.13 33.04
C PHE A 214 1.74 -2.95 34.07
N ARG A 215 1.60 -3.90 35.00
CA ARG A 215 0.60 -3.82 36.07
C ARG A 215 0.85 -2.65 37.02
N ALA A 216 2.11 -2.30 37.27
CA ALA A 216 2.44 -1.12 38.04
C ALA A 216 2.00 0.17 37.32
N PHE A 217 2.25 0.28 36.02
CA PHE A 217 1.77 1.43 35.22
C PHE A 217 0.24 1.51 35.19
N GLU A 218 -0.45 0.40 34.93
CA GLU A 218 -1.91 0.36 34.97
C GLU A 218 -2.45 0.89 36.32
N ARG A 219 -1.86 0.46 37.44
CA ARG A 219 -2.24 0.91 38.76
C ARG A 219 -2.04 2.40 38.96
N ILE A 220 -0.88 2.94 38.56
CA ILE A 220 -0.58 4.37 38.64
C ILE A 220 -1.62 5.16 37.84
N VAL A 221 -1.91 4.76 36.60
CA VAL A 221 -2.90 5.45 35.77
C VAL A 221 -4.28 5.42 36.40
N LEU A 222 -4.70 4.24 36.90
CA LEU A 222 -6.01 4.09 37.54
C LEU A 222 -6.13 4.90 38.84
N GLU A 223 -5.13 4.85 39.70
CA GLU A 223 -5.19 5.45 41.06
C GLU A 223 -4.88 6.95 41.06
N GLU A 224 -3.85 7.36 40.27
CA GLU A 224 -3.34 8.74 40.31
C GLU A 224 -4.00 9.66 39.27
N ILE A 225 -4.58 9.10 38.19
CA ILE A 225 -5.15 9.89 37.11
C ILE A 225 -6.66 9.68 36.98
N LEU A 226 -7.09 8.46 36.77
CA LEU A 226 -8.50 8.21 36.42
C LEU A 226 -9.46 8.35 37.61
N ARG A 227 -9.11 7.81 38.75
CA ARG A 227 -9.96 7.92 39.97
C ARG A 227 -10.16 9.38 40.42
N PRO A 228 -9.14 10.22 40.52
CA PRO A 228 -9.33 11.63 40.87
C PRO A 228 -10.22 12.39 39.89
N LEU A 229 -10.23 11.99 38.60
CA LEU A 229 -11.08 12.57 37.55
C LEU A 229 -12.47 11.92 37.48
N ALA A 230 -12.85 11.07 38.45
CA ALA A 230 -14.11 10.33 38.50
C ALA A 230 -14.41 9.44 37.29
N TYR A 231 -13.39 9.00 36.56
CA TYR A 231 -13.53 7.99 35.48
C TYR A 231 -13.84 6.62 36.11
N ARG A 232 -14.57 5.81 35.33
CA ARG A 232 -14.90 4.44 35.70
C ARG A 232 -14.30 3.49 34.67
N GLU A 233 -13.67 2.42 35.12
CA GLU A 233 -13.14 1.36 34.27
C GLU A 233 -14.31 0.55 33.67
N MET A 234 -14.22 0.27 32.38
CA MET A 234 -15.16 -0.59 31.66
C MET A 234 -14.38 -1.62 30.84
N ILE A 235 -14.89 -2.83 30.77
CA ILE A 235 -14.33 -3.91 29.97
C ILE A 235 -15.28 -4.13 28.79
N PHE A 236 -14.75 -3.97 27.58
CA PHE A 236 -15.47 -4.27 26.34
C PHE A 236 -15.04 -5.62 25.79
N PRO A 237 -15.91 -6.31 25.05
CA PRO A 237 -15.52 -7.52 24.32
C PRO A 237 -14.33 -7.21 23.38
N LYS A 238 -13.32 -8.08 23.39
CA LYS A 238 -12.17 -7.94 22.48
C LYS A 238 -12.45 -8.43 21.06
N LEU A 239 -13.55 -9.13 20.87
CA LEU A 239 -13.99 -9.67 19.58
C LEU A 239 -15.41 -9.16 19.34
N ASP A 240 -15.59 -8.46 18.23
CA ASP A 240 -16.89 -8.05 17.73
C ASP A 240 -17.31 -8.93 16.56
N THR A 241 -18.62 -9.04 16.34
CA THR A 241 -19.15 -9.75 15.17
C THR A 241 -18.89 -8.94 13.91
N TRP A 242 -18.77 -9.66 12.80
CA TRP A 242 -18.51 -9.05 11.48
C TRP A 242 -19.58 -8.02 11.08
N ASP A 243 -20.80 -8.18 11.59
CA ASP A 243 -21.93 -7.27 11.34
C ASP A 243 -21.81 -5.93 12.10
N VAL A 244 -21.12 -5.92 13.23
CA VAL A 244 -20.80 -4.67 13.96
C VAL A 244 -19.71 -3.92 13.23
N TRP A 245 -18.66 -4.61 12.79
CA TRP A 245 -17.55 -4.04 12.00
C TRP A 245 -17.98 -3.38 10.69
N LYS A 246 -19.02 -3.89 10.04
CA LYS A 246 -19.53 -3.32 8.78
C LYS A 246 -20.33 -2.03 8.97
N LYS A 247 -20.67 -1.66 10.20
CA LYS A 247 -21.47 -0.46 10.54
C LYS A 247 -20.62 0.70 11.01
N SER A 248 -19.33 0.48 11.25
CA SER A 248 -18.35 1.50 11.62
C SER A 248 -17.58 1.97 10.38
#